data_486c878230f9b6537b87e02e9c4ea901
#
_entry.id   486c878230f9b6537b87e02e9c4ea901
#
_cell.length_a   1.000
_cell.length_b   1.000
_cell.length_c   1.000
_cell.angle_alpha   90.00
_cell.angle_beta   90.00
_cell.angle_gamma   90.00
#
_symmetry.space_group_name_H-M   'P 1'
#
loop_
_entity.id
_entity.type
_entity.pdbx_description
1 polymer ?
#
loop_
_entity_poly.entity_id
_entity_poly.type
_entity_poly.pdbx_seq_one_letter_code
_entity_poly.pdbx_strand_id
1 'polypeptide(L)'
;MKLPIVCYLYTRFDSIQKINNFIKHYRKYRPGLKHKLIICFKLLNLKEIENVKKSLKNIKFEAFIDPCKDNDWDFGSYKRVAKKYYYKDILFLNSHSYPICNNWVKKLFFYKKNKTVIATNASYESMLDSIKLKGQFHKITRYIIRKHSLTNYFKKKEI
;
A
#
# COMPACT_ATOMS: atom_id res chain seq x y z
N MET A 1 -7.41 12.78 22.53
CA MET A 1 -7.66 12.15 21.20
C MET A 1 -6.41 11.43 20.75
N LYS A 2 -6.46 10.14 20.39
CA LYS A 2 -5.28 9.40 19.91
C LYS A 2 -4.93 9.90 18.50
N LEU A 3 -3.63 10.24 18.26
CA LEU A 3 -3.18 10.67 16.94
C LEU A 3 -3.33 9.55 15.93
N PRO A 4 -3.90 9.80 14.74
CA PRO A 4 -3.90 8.84 13.66
C PRO A 4 -2.47 8.55 13.17
N ILE A 5 -2.32 7.44 12.50
CA ILE A 5 -1.04 6.97 11.95
C ILE A 5 -1.09 7.07 10.43
N VAL A 6 -0.02 7.57 9.83
CA VAL A 6 0.28 7.37 8.42
C VAL A 6 1.42 6.38 8.36
N CYS A 7 1.18 5.23 7.74
CA CYS A 7 2.17 4.17 7.57
C CYS A 7 2.57 4.07 6.10
N TYR A 8 3.82 4.38 5.78
CA TYR A 8 4.40 4.21 4.46
C TYR A 8 5.20 2.91 4.43
N LEU A 9 4.86 2.02 3.51
CA LEU A 9 5.56 0.76 3.29
C LEU A 9 6.70 0.95 2.31
N TYR A 10 7.91 0.56 2.71
CA TYR A 10 9.10 0.50 1.88
C TYR A 10 9.68 -0.91 1.94
N THR A 11 9.88 -1.51 0.78
CA THR A 11 10.31 -2.90 0.65
C THR A 11 11.70 -3.00 0.02
N ARG A 12 12.36 -4.15 0.15
CA ARG A 12 13.63 -4.45 -0.52
C ARG A 12 13.57 -4.28 -2.05
N PHE A 13 12.37 -4.40 -2.64
CA PHE A 13 12.18 -4.29 -4.09
C PHE A 13 11.98 -2.85 -4.56
N ASP A 14 11.95 -1.90 -3.64
CA ASP A 14 11.74 -0.49 -3.95
C ASP A 14 13.05 0.25 -4.17
N SER A 15 13.05 1.13 -5.18
CA SER A 15 14.17 2.03 -5.39
C SER A 15 14.17 3.17 -4.39
N ILE A 16 15.35 3.70 -4.08
CA ILE A 16 15.51 4.87 -3.21
C ILE A 16 14.77 6.11 -3.74
N GLN A 17 14.56 6.20 -5.05
CA GLN A 17 13.79 7.28 -5.67
C GLN A 17 12.34 7.31 -5.20
N LYS A 18 11.72 6.15 -4.93
CA LYS A 18 10.32 6.09 -4.45
C LYS A 18 10.17 6.77 -3.10
N ILE A 19 11.03 6.44 -2.15
CA ILE A 19 10.97 7.09 -0.83
C ILE A 19 11.37 8.56 -0.90
N ASN A 20 12.35 8.93 -1.72
CA ASN A 20 12.73 10.32 -1.94
C ASN A 20 11.57 11.12 -2.54
N ASN A 21 10.83 10.55 -3.48
CA ASN A 21 9.63 11.17 -4.05
C ASN A 21 8.53 11.33 -3.00
N PHE A 22 8.26 10.29 -2.20
CA PHE A 22 7.34 10.40 -1.07
C PHE A 22 7.73 11.55 -0.14
N ILE A 23 9.00 11.62 0.28
CA ILE A 23 9.52 12.66 1.19
C ILE A 23 9.34 14.05 0.59
N LYS A 24 9.70 14.22 -0.69
CA LYS A 24 9.54 15.50 -1.43
C LYS A 24 8.09 15.97 -1.37
N HIS A 25 7.15 15.09 -1.66
CA HIS A 25 5.73 15.39 -1.67
C HIS A 25 5.15 15.57 -0.26
N TYR A 26 5.58 14.75 0.70
CA TYR A 26 5.18 14.84 2.10
C TYR A 26 5.57 16.22 2.72
N ARG A 27 6.72 16.77 2.33
CA ARG A 27 7.15 18.13 2.74
C ARG A 27 6.40 19.23 2.01
N LYS A 28 6.14 19.04 0.71
CA LYS A 28 5.46 20.02 -0.14
C LYS A 28 4.00 20.22 0.28
N TYR A 29 3.30 19.14 0.59
CA TYR A 29 1.86 19.18 0.83
C TYR A 29 1.52 18.96 2.31
N ARG A 30 0.97 20.01 2.94
CA ARG A 30 0.59 19.97 4.36
C ARG A 30 -0.51 18.91 4.59
N PRO A 31 -0.36 18.04 5.59
CA PRO A 31 -1.33 16.96 5.85
C PRO A 31 -2.69 17.46 6.35
N GLY A 32 -2.74 18.65 6.98
CA GLY A 32 -3.96 19.25 7.54
C GLY A 32 -4.50 18.59 8.81
N LEU A 33 -3.87 17.51 9.26
CA LEU A 33 -4.17 16.82 10.51
C LEU A 33 -2.88 16.34 11.15
N LYS A 34 -2.74 16.60 12.47
CA LYS A 34 -1.60 16.10 13.25
C LYS A 34 -1.67 14.57 13.30
N HIS A 35 -0.58 13.92 12.94
CA HIS A 35 -0.49 12.47 12.86
C HIS A 35 0.91 11.97 13.22
N LYS A 36 1.04 10.65 13.40
CA LYS A 36 2.32 9.96 13.56
C LYS A 36 2.70 9.32 12.24
N LEU A 37 3.91 9.60 11.73
CA LEU A 37 4.45 8.92 10.58
C LEU A 37 5.20 7.66 11.01
N ILE A 38 4.89 6.54 10.38
CA ILE A 38 5.61 5.27 10.51
C ILE A 38 6.15 4.89 9.14
N ILE A 39 7.42 4.53 9.09
CA ILE A 39 8.01 3.88 7.91
C ILE A 39 8.16 2.40 8.23
N CYS A 40 7.42 1.58 7.50
CA CYS A 40 7.48 0.13 7.60
C CYS A 40 8.54 -0.39 6.62
N PHE A 41 9.62 -0.95 7.15
CA PHE A 41 10.71 -1.55 6.38
C PHE A 41 10.47 -3.05 6.26
N LYS A 42 10.26 -3.54 5.03
CA LYS A 42 9.97 -4.94 4.74
C LYS A 42 11.11 -5.61 3.97
N LEU A 43 11.60 -6.74 4.48
CA LEU A 43 12.65 -7.56 3.85
C LEU A 43 14.00 -6.83 3.64
N LEU A 44 14.28 -5.78 4.41
CA LEU A 44 15.55 -5.07 4.38
C LEU A 44 16.44 -5.51 5.54
N ASN A 45 17.74 -5.59 5.28
CA ASN A 45 18.73 -5.73 6.34
C ASN A 45 19.02 -4.37 7.03
N LEU A 46 19.73 -4.42 8.16
CA LEU A 46 20.02 -3.21 8.95
C LEU A 46 20.81 -2.16 8.18
N LYS A 47 21.78 -2.56 7.34
CA LYS A 47 22.59 -1.65 6.52
C LYS A 47 21.73 -0.94 5.47
N GLU A 48 20.82 -1.65 4.82
CA GLU A 48 19.86 -1.08 3.86
C GLU A 48 18.91 -0.08 4.56
N ILE A 49 18.40 -0.43 5.75
CA ILE A 49 17.54 0.47 6.54
C ILE A 49 18.29 1.76 6.91
N GLU A 50 19.56 1.66 7.37
CA GLU A 50 20.35 2.84 7.71
C GLU A 50 20.61 3.74 6.48
N ASN A 51 20.83 3.16 5.32
CA ASN A 51 20.96 3.94 4.07
C ASN A 51 19.66 4.69 3.73
N VAL A 52 18.52 4.05 3.89
CA VAL A 52 17.21 4.69 3.66
C VAL A 52 16.96 5.79 4.69
N LYS A 53 17.32 5.57 5.97
CA LYS A 53 17.19 6.57 7.03
C LYS A 53 17.98 7.86 6.75
N LYS A 54 19.10 7.78 6.04
CA LYS A 54 19.86 8.97 5.61
C LYS A 54 19.02 9.92 4.75
N SER A 55 18.15 9.37 3.89
CA SER A 55 17.20 10.15 3.08
C SER A 55 16.07 10.76 3.92
N LEU A 56 15.77 10.19 5.07
CA LEU A 56 14.71 10.62 5.99
C LEU A 56 15.19 11.69 7.00
N LYS A 57 16.41 12.19 6.90
CA LYS A 57 16.91 13.28 7.75
C LYS A 57 15.91 14.45 7.73
N ASN A 58 15.66 15.03 8.89
CA ASN A 58 14.72 16.15 9.08
C ASN A 58 13.22 15.79 8.93
N ILE A 59 12.86 14.50 8.97
CA ILE A 59 11.48 14.06 9.10
C ILE A 59 11.35 13.25 10.39
N LYS A 60 10.40 13.62 11.24
CA LYS A 60 10.09 12.84 12.44
C LYS A 60 9.24 11.64 12.07
N PHE A 61 9.78 10.45 12.23
CA PHE A 61 9.07 9.19 11.98
C PHE A 61 9.44 8.13 13.01
N GLU A 62 8.64 7.09 13.10
CA GLU A 62 8.96 5.85 13.80
C GLU A 62 9.25 4.75 12.78
N ALA A 63 10.33 4.01 12.99
CA ALA A 63 10.66 2.85 12.17
C ALA A 63 9.91 1.62 12.68
N PHE A 64 9.21 0.92 11.79
CA PHE A 64 8.69 -0.42 12.02
C PHE A 64 9.44 -1.40 11.14
N ILE A 65 10.29 -2.23 11.73
CA ILE A 65 10.98 -3.32 11.03
C ILE A 65 10.01 -4.49 10.97
N ASP A 66 9.58 -4.84 9.76
CA ASP A 66 8.64 -5.94 9.55
C ASP A 66 9.35 -7.29 9.80
N PRO A 67 8.87 -8.12 10.74
CA PRO A 67 9.49 -9.40 11.06
C PRO A 67 9.26 -10.50 10.01
N CYS A 68 8.64 -10.18 8.87
CA CYS A 68 8.40 -11.19 7.83
C CYS A 68 9.70 -11.74 7.26
N LYS A 69 9.72 -13.04 6.98
CA LYS A 69 10.83 -13.72 6.29
C LYS A 69 10.57 -13.87 4.79
N ASP A 70 9.31 -13.97 4.41
CA ASP A 70 8.86 -14.21 3.04
C ASP A 70 8.04 -13.02 2.52
N ASN A 71 7.93 -12.91 1.20
CA ASN A 71 7.13 -11.87 0.58
C ASN A 71 5.64 -12.26 0.62
N ASP A 72 4.93 -11.77 1.63
CA ASP A 72 3.49 -11.92 1.82
C ASP A 72 2.70 -10.68 1.36
N TRP A 73 3.20 -9.98 0.34
CA TRP A 73 2.64 -8.77 -0.23
C TRP A 73 2.49 -7.62 0.79
N ASP A 74 1.92 -6.51 0.37
CA ASP A 74 1.71 -5.34 1.23
C ASP A 74 0.77 -5.63 2.40
N PHE A 75 -0.25 -6.47 2.17
CA PHE A 75 -1.27 -6.79 3.17
C PHE A 75 -0.72 -7.50 4.41
N GLY A 76 0.30 -8.35 4.26
CA GLY A 76 0.95 -8.99 5.40
C GLY A 76 1.58 -7.97 6.34
N SER A 77 2.30 -6.99 5.78
CA SER A 77 2.89 -5.89 6.53
C SER A 77 1.83 -5.01 7.19
N TYR A 78 0.77 -4.66 6.45
CA TYR A 78 -0.34 -3.86 6.98
C TYR A 78 -1.03 -4.55 8.16
N LYS A 79 -1.26 -5.85 8.07
CA LYS A 79 -1.83 -6.66 9.18
C LYS A 79 -0.93 -6.60 10.41
N ARG A 80 0.40 -6.74 10.27
CA ARG A 80 1.33 -6.70 11.39
C ARG A 80 1.42 -5.31 12.03
N VAL A 81 1.46 -4.26 11.22
CA VAL A 81 1.39 -2.87 11.69
C VAL A 81 0.07 -2.61 12.42
N ALA A 82 -1.06 -3.01 11.83
CA ALA A 82 -2.38 -2.85 12.46
C ALA A 82 -2.47 -3.59 13.81
N LYS A 83 -1.91 -4.78 13.91
CA LYS A 83 -1.84 -5.55 15.16
C LYS A 83 -1.00 -4.83 16.23
N LYS A 84 0.15 -4.27 15.85
CA LYS A 84 1.01 -3.53 16.80
C LYS A 84 0.36 -2.25 17.30
N TYR A 85 -0.36 -1.53 16.44
CA TYR A 85 -0.99 -0.25 16.77
C TYR A 85 -2.50 -0.38 16.92
N TYR A 86 -2.94 -1.50 17.47
CA TYR A 86 -4.34 -1.78 17.73
C TYR A 86 -5.05 -0.59 18.42
N TYR A 87 -6.30 -0.30 18.07
CA TYR A 87 -7.09 0.85 18.47
C TYR A 87 -6.67 2.22 17.91
N LYS A 88 -5.85 2.28 16.87
CA LYS A 88 -5.56 3.53 16.17
C LYS A 88 -6.10 3.50 14.74
N ASP A 89 -6.42 4.68 14.25
CA ASP A 89 -6.74 4.85 12.85
C ASP A 89 -5.44 4.87 12.06
N ILE A 90 -5.35 4.08 11.02
CA ILE A 90 -4.12 3.94 10.23
C ILE A 90 -4.45 4.17 8.76
N LEU A 91 -3.73 5.11 8.14
CA LEU A 91 -3.66 5.29 6.70
C LEU A 91 -2.45 4.52 6.19
N PHE A 92 -2.68 3.50 5.37
CA PHE A 92 -1.62 2.75 4.72
C PHE A 92 -1.31 3.34 3.34
N LEU A 93 -0.03 3.53 3.07
CA LEU A 93 0.52 3.98 1.80
C LEU A 93 1.56 2.95 1.34
N ASN A 94 1.45 2.47 0.12
CA ASN A 94 2.50 1.67 -0.49
C ASN A 94 3.61 2.56 -1.07
N SER A 95 4.67 1.96 -1.57
CA SER A 95 5.85 2.67 -2.09
C SER A 95 5.58 3.52 -3.33
N HIS A 96 4.45 3.33 -4.00
CA HIS A 96 4.03 4.12 -5.16
C HIS A 96 3.15 5.33 -4.79
N SER A 97 2.74 5.42 -3.52
CA SER A 97 1.81 6.45 -3.05
C SER A 97 2.55 7.66 -2.50
N TYR A 98 2.10 8.84 -2.85
CA TYR A 98 2.58 10.10 -2.29
C TYR A 98 1.49 11.17 -2.32
N PRO A 99 1.54 12.17 -1.41
CA PRO A 99 0.59 13.26 -1.39
C PRO A 99 0.69 14.14 -2.65
N ILE A 100 -0.47 14.58 -3.17
CA ILE A 100 -0.55 15.48 -4.33
C ILE A 100 -1.28 16.79 -4.05
N CYS A 101 -1.87 16.94 -2.85
CA CYS A 101 -2.61 18.15 -2.47
C CYS A 101 -2.48 18.43 -0.97
N ASN A 102 -2.73 19.69 -0.58
CA ASN A 102 -2.82 20.04 0.83
C ASN A 102 -4.04 19.41 1.52
N ASN A 103 -3.95 19.25 2.84
CA ASN A 103 -4.98 18.67 3.69
C ASN A 103 -5.33 17.21 3.35
N TRP A 104 -4.42 16.48 2.73
CA TRP A 104 -4.65 15.11 2.25
C TRP A 104 -5.03 14.13 3.37
N VAL A 105 -4.36 14.21 4.54
CA VAL A 105 -4.75 13.38 5.70
C VAL A 105 -6.12 13.80 6.22
N LYS A 106 -6.34 15.13 6.40
CA LYS A 106 -7.64 15.66 6.87
C LYS A 106 -8.78 15.23 5.96
N LYS A 107 -8.60 15.31 4.63
CA LYS A 107 -9.61 14.91 3.64
C LYS A 107 -9.97 13.43 3.75
N LEU A 108 -8.97 12.54 3.87
CA LEU A 108 -9.22 11.09 4.00
C LEU A 108 -9.93 10.76 5.32
N PHE A 109 -9.50 11.38 6.42
CA PHE A 109 -10.13 11.16 7.73
C PHE A 109 -11.49 11.84 7.89
N PHE A 110 -11.86 12.77 7.02
CA PHE A 110 -13.18 13.41 7.06
C PHE A 110 -14.32 12.40 6.84
N TYR A 111 -14.11 11.41 5.99
CA TYR A 111 -15.09 10.36 5.69
C TYR A 111 -15.07 9.20 6.70
N LYS A 112 -14.25 9.28 7.73
CA LYS A 112 -14.12 8.23 8.72
C LYS A 112 -15.42 8.05 9.50
N LYS A 113 -15.93 6.81 9.52
CA LYS A 113 -16.97 6.33 10.43
C LYS A 113 -16.39 5.18 11.27
N ASN A 114 -17.10 4.74 12.31
CA ASN A 114 -16.69 3.59 13.10
C ASN A 114 -16.65 2.33 12.23
N LYS A 115 -15.58 1.55 12.36
CA LYS A 115 -15.38 0.28 11.63
C LYS A 115 -15.48 0.42 10.09
N THR A 116 -14.97 1.52 9.53
CA THR A 116 -14.94 1.74 8.09
C THR A 116 -13.53 1.58 7.52
N VAL A 117 -13.45 1.09 6.28
CA VAL A 117 -12.27 1.16 5.43
C VAL A 117 -12.53 2.24 4.38
N ILE A 118 -11.58 3.16 4.23
CA ILE A 118 -11.64 4.26 3.26
C ILE A 118 -10.47 4.09 2.30
N ALA A 119 -10.73 4.10 1.01
CA ALA A 119 -9.71 4.08 -0.03
C ALA A 119 -9.77 5.36 -0.87
N THR A 120 -8.65 5.73 -1.48
CA THR A 120 -8.58 6.88 -2.40
C THR A 120 -9.26 6.60 -3.73
N ASN A 121 -9.27 5.33 -4.11
CA ASN A 121 -9.99 4.81 -5.27
C ASN A 121 -10.38 3.35 -4.98
N ALA A 122 -11.36 2.87 -5.70
CA ALA A 122 -11.76 1.47 -5.70
C ALA A 122 -11.99 1.05 -7.15
N SER A 123 -11.59 -0.16 -7.48
CA SER A 123 -11.91 -0.79 -8.76
C SER A 123 -13.02 -1.81 -8.54
N TYR A 124 -14.03 -1.77 -9.40
CA TYR A 124 -15.09 -2.78 -9.48
C TYR A 124 -14.73 -3.91 -10.44
N GLU A 125 -13.48 -3.98 -10.87
CA GLU A 125 -13.04 -5.07 -11.74
C GLU A 125 -13.21 -6.42 -11.05
N SER A 126 -13.98 -7.29 -11.68
CA SER A 126 -14.05 -8.68 -11.24
C SER A 126 -12.75 -9.41 -11.58
N MET A 127 -12.42 -10.46 -10.82
CA MET A 127 -11.29 -11.32 -11.15
C MET A 127 -11.45 -11.91 -12.57
N LEU A 128 -12.67 -12.18 -13.00
CA LEU A 128 -13.01 -12.66 -14.34
C LEU A 128 -12.64 -11.66 -15.44
N ASP A 129 -12.96 -10.37 -15.23
CA ASP A 129 -12.65 -9.32 -16.20
C ASP A 129 -11.14 -9.08 -16.29
N SER A 130 -10.44 -9.12 -15.16
CA SER A 130 -8.98 -9.05 -15.14
C SER A 130 -8.32 -10.22 -15.89
N ILE A 131 -8.86 -11.44 -15.77
CA ILE A 131 -8.39 -12.62 -16.53
C ILE A 131 -8.69 -12.46 -18.01
N LYS A 132 -9.91 -11.99 -18.37
CA LYS A 132 -10.31 -11.74 -19.77
C LYS A 132 -9.39 -10.72 -20.43
N LEU A 133 -9.14 -9.58 -19.77
CA LEU A 133 -8.25 -8.53 -20.26
C LEU A 133 -6.82 -9.04 -20.45
N LYS A 134 -6.24 -9.69 -19.46
CA LYS A 134 -4.89 -10.29 -19.57
C LYS A 134 -4.84 -11.35 -20.68
N GLY A 135 -5.89 -12.17 -20.82
CA GLY A 135 -6.00 -13.16 -21.89
C GLY A 135 -6.06 -12.56 -23.29
N GLN A 136 -6.55 -11.33 -23.44
CA GLN A 136 -6.55 -10.61 -24.73
C GLN A 136 -5.15 -10.15 -25.13
N PHE A 137 -4.32 -9.74 -24.17
CA PHE A 137 -2.98 -9.20 -24.44
C PHE A 137 -1.90 -10.28 -24.54
N HIS A 138 -2.06 -11.43 -23.90
CA HIS A 138 -1.07 -12.50 -23.90
C HIS A 138 -1.49 -13.70 -24.77
N LYS A 139 -0.75 -13.97 -25.87
CA LYS A 139 -1.01 -15.14 -26.77
C LYS A 139 -1.01 -16.47 -25.99
N ILE A 140 -0.08 -16.64 -25.04
CA ILE A 140 0.04 -17.85 -24.22
C ILE A 140 -1.17 -18.01 -23.30
N THR A 141 -1.57 -16.95 -22.62
CA THR A 141 -2.76 -16.97 -21.72
C THR A 141 -4.02 -17.26 -22.51
N ARG A 142 -4.14 -16.71 -23.72
CA ARG A 142 -5.26 -16.97 -24.64
C ARG A 142 -5.30 -18.44 -25.08
N TYR A 143 -4.15 -19.03 -25.35
CA TYR A 143 -4.02 -20.45 -25.70
C TYR A 143 -4.44 -21.35 -24.53
N ILE A 144 -3.97 -21.10 -23.32
CA ILE A 144 -4.30 -21.84 -22.10
C ILE A 144 -5.80 -21.74 -21.78
N ILE A 145 -6.39 -20.56 -21.86
CA ILE A 145 -7.82 -20.35 -21.64
C ILE A 145 -8.67 -21.15 -22.62
N ARG A 146 -8.28 -21.21 -23.91
CA ARG A 146 -8.96 -21.99 -24.93
C ARG A 146 -8.81 -23.49 -24.71
N LYS A 147 -7.59 -23.97 -24.44
CA LYS A 147 -7.29 -25.41 -24.34
C LYS A 147 -7.90 -26.05 -23.09
N HIS A 148 -7.98 -25.32 -21.98
CA HIS A 148 -8.48 -25.87 -20.71
C HIS A 148 -9.94 -25.53 -20.39
N SER A 149 -10.70 -25.00 -21.34
CA SER A 149 -12.14 -24.71 -21.17
C SER A 149 -12.49 -23.83 -19.95
N LEU A 150 -11.53 -23.10 -19.40
CA LEU A 150 -11.73 -22.26 -18.23
C LEU A 150 -12.88 -21.25 -18.43
N THR A 151 -13.05 -20.74 -19.65
CA THR A 151 -14.16 -19.86 -20.01
C THR A 151 -15.54 -20.53 -19.88
N ASN A 152 -15.62 -21.85 -20.12
CA ASN A 152 -16.87 -22.60 -19.96
C ASN A 152 -17.16 -22.92 -18.49
N TYR A 153 -16.12 -23.13 -17.69
CA TYR A 153 -16.26 -23.35 -16.25
C TYR A 153 -16.80 -22.10 -15.53
N PHE A 154 -16.32 -20.93 -15.90
CA PHE A 154 -16.79 -19.68 -15.32
C PHE A 154 -18.19 -19.28 -15.80
N LYS A 155 -18.53 -19.51 -17.09
CA LYS A 155 -19.87 -19.27 -17.62
C LYS A 155 -20.98 -20.13 -16.95
N LYS A 156 -20.65 -21.32 -16.47
CA LYS A 156 -21.59 -22.20 -15.77
C LYS A 156 -21.88 -21.77 -14.32
N LYS A 157 -21.08 -20.87 -13.74
CA LYS A 157 -21.27 -20.37 -12.36
C LYS A 157 -21.92 -18.99 -12.27
N GLU A 158 -22.23 -18.36 -13.40
CA GLU A 158 -22.89 -17.05 -13.47
C GLU A 158 -24.43 -17.16 -13.76
N ILE A 159 -25.01 -18.40 -13.64
CA ILE A 159 -26.45 -18.64 -13.77
C ILE A 159 -27.03 -18.92 -12.40
#